data_27631685e8cdfd5cded618d1b0347043
#
_entry.id   27631685e8cdfd5cded618d1b0347043
#
_cell.length_a   1.000
_cell.length_b   1.000
_cell.length_c   1.000
_cell.angle_alpha   90.00
_cell.angle_beta   90.00
_cell.angle_gamma   90.00
#
_symmetry.space_group_name_H-M   'P 1'
#
loop_
_entity.id
_entity.type
_entity.pdbx_description
1 polymer ?
#
loop_
_entity_poly.entity_id
_entity_poly.type
_entity_poly.pdbx_seq_one_letter_code
_entity_poly.pdbx_strand_id
1 'polypeptide(L)'
;MTEDRHGPSTRAVHAGEGPRGIHDPVVNPLVLSTTFISEPDGQGPVLYQRYGNAPNHVLVEERLASLEGAEDAVVLASGMAAMALAVISVVSSGDHVLATDAIYGGTRALLEKELPRFGIEASFVDFSAPGWRDGFRPNTKLVIGESPSNPLLRVLDLRPIADEAHARGAVVVVDSTFASPVNARPLEHGVDLVMHSATKYLAGHCDVTAGVIAGSRALVGAVRDRAKVWGPVLDPHAVWLLERGMKTLAVRMERHNRNGMAVASWAEGHPGVARVHYPGLASHPDHAVAERVLDGFGGMVGIEVAGGGEAAARFVRALRVAKLAPSLGGVETLLSEPRYTSHAGMSPERRAANGIRDGFIRVSLGIEDADDIIADFEQALRFAASTGPEAAAAD
;
A
#
# COMPACT_ATOMS: atom_id res chain seq x y z
N MET A 1 -6.67 16.93 26.42
CA MET A 1 -7.35 15.67 26.07
C MET A 1 -6.32 14.84 25.35
N THR A 2 -6.02 13.63 25.79
CA THR A 2 -5.03 12.76 25.17
C THR A 2 -5.53 12.34 23.79
N GLU A 3 -4.71 12.49 22.74
CA GLU A 3 -5.02 12.20 21.33
C GLU A 3 -5.54 10.77 21.08
N ASP A 4 -5.22 9.82 21.97
CA ASP A 4 -5.63 8.40 21.92
C ASP A 4 -7.16 8.14 21.99
N ARG A 5 -7.98 9.18 22.28
CA ARG A 5 -9.44 9.04 22.37
C ARG A 5 -10.20 9.40 21.09
N HIS A 6 -9.51 9.92 20.09
CA HIS A 6 -10.16 10.35 18.85
C HIS A 6 -10.23 9.23 17.83
N GLY A 7 -11.35 9.12 17.13
CA GLY A 7 -11.51 8.20 16.00
C GLY A 7 -10.66 8.58 14.77
N PRO A 8 -10.51 7.67 13.80
CA PRO A 8 -9.61 7.85 12.66
C PRO A 8 -9.92 9.11 11.84
N SER A 9 -11.18 9.51 11.68
CA SER A 9 -11.55 10.73 10.97
C SER A 9 -11.01 11.98 11.65
N THR A 10 -11.13 12.08 12.98
CA THR A 10 -10.62 13.22 13.74
C THR A 10 -9.09 13.27 13.73
N ARG A 11 -8.43 12.10 13.89
CA ARG A 11 -6.97 11.98 13.79
C ARG A 11 -6.45 12.36 12.40
N ALA A 12 -7.12 11.93 11.34
CA ALA A 12 -6.78 12.29 9.96
C ALA A 12 -6.81 13.81 9.72
N VAL A 13 -7.69 14.54 10.39
CA VAL A 13 -7.83 15.98 10.24
C VAL A 13 -6.87 16.74 11.17
N HIS A 14 -6.74 16.35 12.44
CA HIS A 14 -6.18 17.20 13.49
C HIS A 14 -4.88 16.69 14.14
N ALA A 15 -4.53 15.40 14.01
CA ALA A 15 -3.31 14.92 14.67
C ALA A 15 -2.07 15.67 14.16
N GLY A 16 -1.15 15.99 15.08
CA GLY A 16 0.05 16.76 14.83
C GLY A 16 -0.18 18.29 14.75
N GLU A 17 -1.41 18.79 14.87
CA GLU A 17 -1.67 20.23 14.89
C GLU A 17 -1.44 20.79 16.29
N GLY A 18 -0.51 21.74 16.41
CA GLY A 18 -0.30 22.50 17.65
C GLY A 18 -1.43 23.50 17.93
N PRO A 19 -1.40 24.15 19.13
CA PRO A 19 -2.36 25.19 19.48
C PRO A 19 -2.26 26.37 18.51
N ARG A 20 -3.41 26.92 18.13
CA ARG A 20 -3.52 28.08 17.22
C ARG A 20 -3.99 29.33 17.96
N GLY A 21 -3.45 30.45 17.57
CA GLY A 21 -3.85 31.77 18.04
C GLY A 21 -4.92 32.40 17.16
N ILE A 22 -5.41 33.59 17.63
CA ILE A 22 -6.29 34.43 16.81
C ILE A 22 -5.50 34.92 15.60
N HIS A 23 -6.11 34.80 14.41
CA HIS A 23 -5.52 35.12 13.10
C HIS A 23 -4.53 34.07 12.54
N ASP A 24 -4.27 32.98 13.22
CA ASP A 24 -3.53 31.88 12.60
C ASP A 24 -4.35 31.25 11.46
N PRO A 25 -3.70 30.81 10.37
CA PRO A 25 -4.41 30.16 9.27
C PRO A 25 -4.97 28.80 9.71
N VAL A 26 -6.18 28.46 9.28
CA VAL A 26 -6.78 27.14 9.53
C VAL A 26 -6.01 26.02 8.83
N VAL A 27 -5.45 26.29 7.65
CA VAL A 27 -4.61 25.35 6.89
C VAL A 27 -3.15 25.58 7.25
N ASN A 28 -2.38 24.52 7.45
CA ASN A 28 -0.96 24.63 7.72
C ASN A 28 -0.23 25.28 6.53
N PRO A 29 0.61 26.29 6.76
CA PRO A 29 1.37 26.95 5.71
C PRO A 29 2.30 25.97 4.98
N LEU A 30 2.47 26.16 3.67
CA LEU A 30 3.52 25.52 2.91
C LEU A 30 4.86 26.22 3.18
N VAL A 31 5.82 25.51 3.77
CA VAL A 31 7.15 26.03 4.09
C VAL A 31 8.16 25.47 3.10
N LEU A 32 8.59 26.28 2.13
CA LEU A 32 9.54 25.87 1.07
C LEU A 32 11.01 26.10 1.43
N SER A 33 11.32 26.51 2.68
CA SER A 33 12.69 26.74 3.10
C SER A 33 13.47 25.44 3.21
N THR A 34 14.68 25.40 2.67
CA THR A 34 15.62 24.26 2.84
C THR A 34 16.47 24.42 4.11
N THR A 35 16.63 25.65 4.61
CA THR A 35 17.48 25.99 5.75
C THR A 35 16.72 26.88 6.73
N PHE A 36 17.04 26.73 8.00
CA PHE A 36 16.37 27.42 9.10
C PHE A 36 17.41 28.07 10.01
N ILE A 37 17.03 29.16 10.68
CA ILE A 37 17.87 29.82 11.68
C ILE A 37 18.02 28.85 12.86
N SER A 38 19.26 28.61 13.26
CA SER A 38 19.60 27.74 14.40
C SER A 38 19.92 28.61 15.64
N GLU A 39 19.79 28.01 16.80
CA GLU A 39 20.22 28.65 18.05
C GLU A 39 21.76 28.75 18.09
N PRO A 40 22.32 29.90 18.51
CA PRO A 40 23.77 30.16 18.49
C PRO A 40 24.59 29.20 19.36
N ASP A 41 23.98 28.65 20.41
CA ASP A 41 24.62 27.74 21.38
C ASP A 41 24.54 26.26 20.96
N GLY A 42 23.87 25.98 19.86
CA GLY A 42 23.69 24.60 19.35
C GLY A 42 22.77 23.72 20.21
N GLN A 43 21.97 24.32 21.11
CA GLN A 43 21.12 23.58 22.04
C GLN A 43 19.86 23.00 21.36
N GLY A 44 19.40 23.56 20.24
CA GLY A 44 18.20 23.14 19.54
C GLY A 44 18.46 22.13 18.40
N PRO A 45 17.41 21.52 17.84
CA PRO A 45 17.55 20.66 16.67
C PRO A 45 17.96 21.48 15.44
N VAL A 46 18.90 20.94 14.65
CA VAL A 46 19.23 21.51 13.34
C VAL A 46 18.12 21.15 12.37
N LEU A 47 17.31 22.15 11.96
CA LEU A 47 16.32 21.97 10.91
C LEU A 47 16.98 22.17 9.54
N TYR A 48 16.89 21.12 8.74
CA TYR A 48 17.41 21.13 7.38
C TYR A 48 16.59 20.17 6.54
N GLN A 49 16.04 20.64 5.43
CA GLN A 49 15.07 19.85 4.65
C GLN A 49 15.57 18.46 4.29
N ARG A 50 16.84 18.30 3.89
CA ARG A 50 17.43 16.99 3.57
C ARG A 50 17.39 16.00 4.74
N TYR A 51 17.20 16.47 5.96
CA TYR A 51 17.01 15.59 7.13
C TYR A 51 15.56 15.13 7.33
N GLY A 52 14.62 15.59 6.49
CA GLY A 52 13.21 15.24 6.60
C GLY A 52 12.55 15.84 7.85
N ASN A 53 13.06 16.95 8.38
CA ASN A 53 12.59 17.55 9.63
C ASN A 53 12.12 19.00 9.47
N ALA A 54 11.77 19.42 8.25
CA ALA A 54 11.10 20.68 8.01
C ALA A 54 9.67 20.65 8.60
N PRO A 55 9.06 21.80 8.93
CA PRO A 55 7.78 21.85 9.65
C PRO A 55 6.65 21.01 9.03
N ASN A 56 6.53 21.00 7.69
CA ASN A 56 5.50 20.17 7.03
C ASN A 56 5.77 18.66 7.19
N HIS A 57 7.05 18.23 7.22
CA HIS A 57 7.40 16.83 7.45
C HIS A 57 6.99 16.37 8.85
N VAL A 58 7.38 17.14 9.87
CA VAL A 58 7.08 16.82 11.28
C VAL A 58 5.58 16.64 11.47
N LEU A 59 4.77 17.57 10.96
CA LEU A 59 3.31 17.51 11.07
C LEU A 59 2.73 16.24 10.42
N VAL A 60 3.17 15.90 9.22
CA VAL A 60 2.67 14.72 8.51
C VAL A 60 3.13 13.43 9.19
N GLU A 61 4.36 13.39 9.70
CA GLU A 61 4.90 12.26 10.46
C GLU A 61 4.12 12.02 11.75
N GLU A 62 3.82 13.06 12.52
CA GLU A 62 2.99 12.97 13.74
C GLU A 62 1.57 12.46 13.43
N ARG A 63 0.96 12.95 12.34
CA ARG A 63 -0.36 12.49 11.89
C ARG A 63 -0.35 11.02 11.48
N LEU A 64 0.66 10.59 10.75
CA LEU A 64 0.83 9.20 10.35
C LEU A 64 1.06 8.28 11.55
N ALA A 65 1.93 8.67 12.48
CA ALA A 65 2.15 7.95 13.73
C ALA A 65 0.83 7.79 14.51
N SER A 66 0.06 8.87 14.63
CA SER A 66 -1.26 8.82 15.29
C SER A 66 -2.25 7.89 14.58
N LEU A 67 -2.31 7.89 13.25
CA LEU A 67 -3.21 7.03 12.49
C LEU A 67 -2.85 5.54 12.60
N GLU A 68 -1.56 5.21 12.58
CA GLU A 68 -1.06 3.85 12.72
C GLU A 68 -1.05 3.34 14.17
N GLY A 69 -1.20 4.23 15.16
CA GLY A 69 -0.96 3.89 16.57
C GLY A 69 0.52 3.64 16.87
N ALA A 70 1.41 4.28 16.11
CA ALA A 70 2.86 4.18 16.24
C ALA A 70 3.45 5.24 17.19
N GLU A 71 4.66 4.99 17.70
CA GLU A 71 5.40 5.97 18.49
C GLU A 71 6.05 7.08 17.64
N ASP A 72 6.35 6.76 16.37
CA ASP A 72 6.99 7.68 15.42
C ASP A 72 6.69 7.25 13.98
N ALA A 73 6.87 8.15 13.02
CA ALA A 73 6.82 7.87 11.60
C ALA A 73 7.85 8.70 10.83
N VAL A 74 8.19 8.28 9.62
CA VAL A 74 9.06 9.04 8.70
C VAL A 74 8.48 9.02 7.30
N VAL A 75 8.48 10.21 6.66
CA VAL A 75 8.04 10.41 5.27
C VAL A 75 9.23 10.43 4.33
N LEU A 76 9.12 9.73 3.21
CA LEU A 76 10.19 9.51 2.24
C LEU A 76 9.67 9.74 0.81
N ALA A 77 10.60 9.92 -0.13
CA ALA A 77 10.30 10.31 -1.51
C ALA A 77 9.47 9.28 -2.32
N SER A 78 9.41 8.02 -1.89
CA SER A 78 8.60 6.99 -2.56
C SER A 78 8.40 5.78 -1.65
N GLY A 79 7.39 4.93 -1.96
CA GLY A 79 7.21 3.64 -1.28
C GLY A 79 8.44 2.73 -1.40
N MET A 80 9.11 2.71 -2.55
CA MET A 80 10.35 1.94 -2.71
C MET A 80 11.50 2.48 -1.86
N ALA A 81 11.61 3.80 -1.68
CA ALA A 81 12.58 4.40 -0.76
C ALA A 81 12.28 3.98 0.69
N ALA A 82 11.00 3.97 1.08
CA ALA A 82 10.57 3.52 2.40
C ALA A 82 10.93 2.05 2.64
N MET A 83 10.58 1.14 1.72
CA MET A 83 10.91 -0.27 1.83
C MET A 83 12.43 -0.51 1.85
N ALA A 84 13.18 0.11 0.94
CA ALA A 84 14.64 -0.05 0.88
C ALA A 84 15.32 0.41 2.19
N LEU A 85 14.91 1.58 2.72
CA LEU A 85 15.48 2.10 3.97
C LEU A 85 15.05 1.27 5.18
N ALA A 86 13.81 0.77 5.24
CA ALA A 86 13.39 -0.16 6.30
C ALA A 86 14.29 -1.39 6.31
N VAL A 87 14.54 -2.00 5.14
CA VAL A 87 15.40 -3.18 5.01
C VAL A 87 16.81 -2.87 5.48
N ILE A 88 17.52 -1.90 4.90
CA ILE A 88 18.92 -1.62 5.21
C ILE A 88 19.14 -0.98 6.61
N SER A 89 18.07 -0.62 7.30
CA SER A 89 18.15 -0.17 8.70
C SER A 89 18.17 -1.34 9.68
N VAL A 90 17.73 -2.52 9.24
CA VAL A 90 17.63 -3.74 10.05
C VAL A 90 18.72 -4.74 9.72
N VAL A 91 19.05 -4.93 8.42
CA VAL A 91 19.97 -5.97 7.96
C VAL A 91 21.32 -5.42 7.51
N SER A 92 22.33 -6.25 7.63
CA SER A 92 23.71 -6.00 7.20
C SER A 92 24.23 -7.14 6.33
N SER A 93 25.43 -6.99 5.77
CA SER A 93 26.09 -8.08 5.01
C SER A 93 26.18 -9.37 5.83
N GLY A 94 25.77 -10.48 5.24
CA GLY A 94 25.70 -11.79 5.89
C GLY A 94 24.34 -12.11 6.52
N ASP A 95 23.42 -11.15 6.62
CA ASP A 95 22.06 -11.38 7.12
C ASP A 95 21.12 -11.92 6.05
N HIS A 96 20.00 -12.50 6.50
CA HIS A 96 18.96 -13.05 5.66
C HIS A 96 17.62 -12.38 5.90
N VAL A 97 16.86 -12.16 4.80
CA VAL A 97 15.49 -11.66 4.78
C VAL A 97 14.54 -12.79 4.37
N LEU A 98 13.49 -13.01 5.16
CA LEU A 98 12.39 -13.90 4.79
C LEU A 98 11.18 -13.07 4.37
N ALA A 99 10.70 -13.22 3.14
CA ALA A 99 9.60 -12.42 2.62
C ALA A 99 8.42 -13.29 2.16
N THR A 100 7.22 -12.71 2.15
CA THR A 100 6.08 -13.36 1.48
C THR A 100 6.35 -13.49 -0.02
N ASP A 101 5.90 -14.59 -0.63
CA ASP A 101 6.00 -14.79 -2.07
C ASP A 101 5.01 -13.89 -2.86
N ALA A 102 3.85 -13.60 -2.27
CA ALA A 102 2.88 -12.66 -2.80
C ALA A 102 3.26 -11.22 -2.42
N ILE A 103 4.38 -10.71 -2.97
CA ILE A 103 4.91 -9.39 -2.68
C ILE A 103 4.98 -8.52 -3.94
N TYR A 104 4.86 -7.21 -3.76
CA TYR A 104 4.98 -6.23 -4.84
C TYR A 104 6.26 -6.45 -5.66
N GLY A 105 6.13 -6.38 -6.99
CA GLY A 105 7.24 -6.66 -7.91
C GLY A 105 8.48 -5.78 -7.70
N GLY A 106 8.31 -4.52 -7.26
CA GLY A 106 9.43 -3.63 -6.91
C GLY A 106 10.18 -4.12 -5.67
N THR A 107 9.46 -4.53 -4.64
CA THR A 107 10.06 -5.11 -3.42
C THR A 107 10.75 -6.43 -3.73
N ARG A 108 10.14 -7.30 -4.54
CA ARG A 108 10.78 -8.53 -5.01
C ARG A 108 12.09 -8.24 -5.75
N ALA A 109 12.07 -7.26 -6.67
CA ALA A 109 13.28 -6.88 -7.41
C ALA A 109 14.38 -6.33 -6.49
N LEU A 110 14.03 -5.55 -5.48
CA LEU A 110 14.96 -5.09 -4.45
C LEU A 110 15.63 -6.29 -3.76
N LEU A 111 14.82 -7.25 -3.30
CA LEU A 111 15.30 -8.42 -2.55
C LEU A 111 16.12 -9.39 -3.42
N GLU A 112 15.71 -9.65 -4.66
CA GLU A 112 16.36 -10.62 -5.55
C GLU A 112 17.58 -10.07 -6.30
N LYS A 113 17.58 -8.76 -6.62
CA LYS A 113 18.58 -8.19 -7.55
C LYS A 113 19.53 -7.20 -6.88
N GLU A 114 19.04 -6.41 -5.94
CA GLU A 114 19.84 -5.34 -5.34
C GLU A 114 20.51 -5.77 -4.03
N LEU A 115 19.79 -6.42 -3.12
CA LEU A 115 20.34 -6.82 -1.82
C LEU A 115 21.53 -7.81 -1.92
N PRO A 116 21.57 -8.77 -2.87
CA PRO A 116 22.75 -9.63 -3.03
C PRO A 116 24.04 -8.87 -3.31
N ARG A 117 23.98 -7.68 -3.92
CA ARG A 117 25.12 -6.80 -4.16
C ARG A 117 25.73 -6.25 -2.85
N PHE A 118 24.96 -6.27 -1.77
CA PHE A 118 25.37 -5.86 -0.43
C PHE A 118 25.63 -7.06 0.49
N GLY A 119 25.66 -8.28 -0.07
CA GLY A 119 25.88 -9.51 0.70
C GLY A 119 24.72 -9.92 1.58
N ILE A 120 23.49 -9.51 1.24
CA ILE A 120 22.25 -9.83 1.95
C ILE A 120 21.46 -10.82 1.09
N GLU A 121 21.05 -11.94 1.67
CA GLU A 121 20.25 -12.96 0.99
C GLU A 121 18.77 -12.83 1.34
N ALA A 122 17.89 -13.23 0.43
CA ALA A 122 16.45 -13.28 0.66
C ALA A 122 15.85 -14.62 0.23
N SER A 123 14.84 -15.09 0.96
CA SER A 123 13.98 -16.22 0.60
C SER A 123 12.53 -15.83 0.62
N PHE A 124 11.71 -16.56 -0.13
CA PHE A 124 10.28 -16.28 -0.26
C PHE A 124 9.48 -17.51 0.17
N VAL A 125 8.41 -17.27 0.94
CA VAL A 125 7.50 -18.31 1.41
C VAL A 125 6.04 -17.85 1.30
N ASP A 126 5.13 -18.80 1.15
CA ASP A 126 3.71 -18.53 1.37
C ASP A 126 3.43 -18.68 2.88
N PHE A 127 3.23 -17.57 3.59
CA PHE A 127 2.95 -17.57 5.02
C PHE A 127 1.60 -18.24 5.38
N SER A 128 0.73 -18.51 4.42
CA SER A 128 -0.49 -19.26 4.62
C SER A 128 -0.32 -20.79 4.48
N ALA A 129 0.80 -21.22 3.89
CA ALA A 129 1.08 -22.64 3.67
C ALA A 129 1.63 -23.31 4.94
N PRO A 130 1.29 -24.60 5.18
CA PRO A 130 1.98 -25.38 6.22
C PRO A 130 3.49 -25.41 5.97
N GLY A 131 4.27 -25.29 7.05
CA GLY A 131 5.74 -25.38 6.95
C GLY A 131 6.47 -24.08 6.55
N TRP A 132 5.78 -22.94 6.42
CA TRP A 132 6.43 -21.64 6.13
C TRP A 132 7.59 -21.30 7.10
N ARG A 133 7.55 -21.86 8.32
CA ARG A 133 8.59 -21.69 9.35
C ARG A 133 9.96 -22.27 8.94
N ASP A 134 9.96 -23.22 8.01
CA ASP A 134 11.20 -23.82 7.49
C ASP A 134 12.00 -22.84 6.60
N GLY A 135 11.37 -21.74 6.18
CA GLY A 135 12.04 -20.64 5.48
C GLY A 135 13.02 -19.82 6.35
N PHE A 136 12.92 -19.91 7.68
CA PHE A 136 13.86 -19.23 8.58
C PHE A 136 15.24 -19.88 8.54
N ARG A 137 16.26 -19.03 8.57
CA ARG A 137 17.67 -19.42 8.71
C ARG A 137 18.23 -18.86 10.03
N PRO A 138 19.36 -19.38 10.55
CA PRO A 138 19.97 -18.86 11.77
C PRO A 138 20.34 -17.37 11.71
N ASN A 139 20.59 -16.85 10.49
CA ASN A 139 20.92 -15.46 10.21
C ASN A 139 19.73 -14.65 9.70
N THR A 140 18.49 -15.12 9.79
CA THR A 140 17.31 -14.34 9.46
C THR A 140 17.15 -13.21 10.49
N LYS A 141 17.15 -11.95 10.01
CA LYS A 141 17.00 -10.73 10.83
C LYS A 141 15.78 -9.92 10.49
N LEU A 142 15.19 -10.18 9.33
CA LEU A 142 14.03 -9.43 8.84
C LEU A 142 13.02 -10.37 8.21
N VAL A 143 11.75 -10.15 8.55
CA VAL A 143 10.59 -10.75 7.89
C VAL A 143 9.79 -9.65 7.19
N ILE A 144 9.42 -9.85 5.93
CA ILE A 144 8.63 -8.89 5.17
C ILE A 144 7.32 -9.52 4.74
N GLY A 145 6.20 -8.91 5.15
CA GLY A 145 4.85 -9.23 4.71
C GLY A 145 4.26 -8.15 3.81
N GLU A 146 3.23 -8.50 3.06
CA GLU A 146 2.34 -7.58 2.34
C GLU A 146 0.90 -8.06 2.53
N SER A 147 0.05 -7.21 3.11
CA SER A 147 -1.33 -7.59 3.43
C SER A 147 -2.27 -6.38 3.40
N PRO A 148 -3.35 -6.40 2.57
CA PRO A 148 -3.62 -7.37 1.49
C PRO A 148 -2.60 -7.30 0.35
N SER A 149 -2.32 -8.44 -0.30
CA SER A 149 -1.26 -8.55 -1.31
C SER A 149 -1.72 -8.12 -2.72
N ASN A 150 -0.76 -7.74 -3.55
CA ASN A 150 -0.98 -7.39 -4.95
C ASN A 150 -0.57 -8.57 -5.87
N PRO A 151 -1.43 -9.08 -6.79
CA PRO A 151 -2.74 -8.55 -7.14
C PRO A 151 -3.93 -9.36 -6.58
N LEU A 152 -3.69 -10.51 -5.94
CA LEU A 152 -4.73 -11.48 -5.57
C LEU A 152 -5.44 -11.17 -4.25
N LEU A 153 -5.03 -10.09 -3.57
CA LEU A 153 -5.62 -9.61 -2.32
C LEU A 153 -5.59 -10.66 -1.18
N ARG A 154 -4.53 -11.51 -1.16
CA ARG A 154 -4.31 -12.46 -0.07
C ARG A 154 -4.10 -11.70 1.23
N VAL A 155 -4.69 -12.20 2.32
CA VAL A 155 -4.63 -11.55 3.64
C VAL A 155 -3.86 -12.45 4.60
N LEU A 156 -2.85 -11.88 5.25
CA LEU A 156 -2.00 -12.60 6.20
C LEU A 156 -2.54 -12.49 7.63
N ASP A 157 -2.50 -13.60 8.35
CA ASP A 157 -2.62 -13.59 9.81
C ASP A 157 -1.26 -13.17 10.40
N LEU A 158 -1.13 -11.89 10.75
CA LEU A 158 0.16 -11.29 11.08
C LEU A 158 0.69 -11.72 12.46
N ARG A 159 -0.20 -12.02 13.43
CA ARG A 159 0.21 -12.34 14.80
C ARG A 159 1.12 -13.58 14.86
N PRO A 160 0.78 -14.74 14.28
CA PRO A 160 1.67 -15.91 14.29
C PRO A 160 3.01 -15.68 13.58
N ILE A 161 3.02 -14.81 12.55
CA ILE A 161 4.25 -14.45 11.82
C ILE A 161 5.16 -13.61 12.71
N ALA A 162 4.59 -12.61 13.39
CA ALA A 162 5.32 -11.74 14.29
C ALA A 162 5.88 -12.51 15.50
N ASP A 163 5.07 -13.35 16.13
CA ASP A 163 5.48 -14.15 17.28
C ASP A 163 6.65 -15.09 16.93
N GLU A 164 6.63 -15.76 15.77
CA GLU A 164 7.70 -16.63 15.31
C GLU A 164 8.98 -15.85 14.97
N ALA A 165 8.83 -14.69 14.30
CA ALA A 165 9.95 -13.82 13.95
C ALA A 165 10.67 -13.32 15.22
N HIS A 166 9.91 -12.84 16.20
CA HIS A 166 10.43 -12.35 17.47
C HIS A 166 11.11 -13.47 18.29
N ALA A 167 10.54 -14.69 18.30
CA ALA A 167 11.18 -15.83 18.96
C ALA A 167 12.56 -16.16 18.37
N ARG A 168 12.82 -15.72 17.13
CA ARG A 168 14.12 -15.90 16.44
C ARG A 168 14.97 -14.62 16.40
N GLY A 169 14.51 -13.53 17.03
CA GLY A 169 15.21 -12.24 17.07
C GLY A 169 15.21 -11.50 15.74
N ALA A 170 14.18 -11.72 14.90
CA ALA A 170 13.97 -11.02 13.64
C ALA A 170 12.91 -9.92 13.79
N VAL A 171 13.10 -8.81 13.09
CA VAL A 171 12.15 -7.69 12.97
C VAL A 171 11.11 -7.99 11.88
N VAL A 172 9.89 -7.53 12.05
CA VAL A 172 8.81 -7.70 11.07
C VAL A 172 8.41 -6.37 10.46
N VAL A 173 8.47 -6.29 9.14
CA VAL A 173 8.00 -5.15 8.32
C VAL A 173 6.82 -5.60 7.48
N VAL A 174 5.72 -4.84 7.49
CA VAL A 174 4.55 -5.13 6.64
C VAL A 174 4.23 -3.96 5.74
N ASP A 175 4.13 -4.22 4.44
CA ASP A 175 3.52 -3.30 3.49
C ASP A 175 1.99 -3.38 3.60
N SER A 176 1.39 -2.32 4.16
CA SER A 176 -0.06 -2.19 4.38
C SER A 176 -0.70 -1.19 3.40
N THR A 177 -0.06 -0.97 2.26
CA THR A 177 -0.49 0.03 1.26
C THR A 177 -1.95 -0.17 0.81
N PHE A 178 -2.40 -1.43 0.64
CA PHE A 178 -3.75 -1.72 0.15
C PHE A 178 -4.84 -1.55 1.22
N ALA A 179 -4.49 -1.66 2.50
CA ALA A 179 -5.43 -1.47 3.60
C ALA A 179 -5.55 -0.01 4.02
N SER A 180 -4.47 0.73 4.07
CA SER A 180 -4.31 2.01 4.79
C SER A 180 -4.52 1.87 6.31
N PRO A 181 -4.13 2.86 7.14
CA PRO A 181 -4.34 2.81 8.58
C PRO A 181 -5.82 2.86 9.02
N VAL A 182 -6.73 3.08 8.07
CA VAL A 182 -8.17 3.05 8.35
C VAL A 182 -8.71 1.62 8.37
N ASN A 183 -8.21 0.76 7.48
CA ASN A 183 -8.70 -0.62 7.36
C ASN A 183 -7.82 -1.66 8.08
N ALA A 184 -6.57 -1.34 8.39
CA ALA A 184 -5.69 -2.22 9.17
C ALA A 184 -4.61 -1.45 9.90
N ARG A 185 -4.28 -1.88 11.09
CA ARG A 185 -3.14 -1.40 11.89
C ARG A 185 -2.24 -2.58 12.26
N PRO A 186 -1.28 -2.95 11.42
CA PRO A 186 -0.42 -4.12 11.63
C PRO A 186 0.34 -4.13 12.95
N LEU A 187 0.67 -2.94 13.51
CA LEU A 187 1.32 -2.82 14.82
C LEU A 187 0.52 -3.49 15.96
N GLU A 188 -0.81 -3.45 15.89
CA GLU A 188 -1.69 -4.10 16.88
C GLU A 188 -1.58 -5.64 16.82
N HIS A 189 -1.03 -6.17 15.72
CA HIS A 189 -0.78 -7.60 15.50
C HIS A 189 0.68 -8.01 15.74
N GLY A 190 1.50 -7.14 16.34
CA GLY A 190 2.89 -7.43 16.70
C GLY A 190 3.91 -7.14 15.61
N VAL A 191 3.53 -6.49 14.52
CA VAL A 191 4.46 -5.99 13.51
C VAL A 191 5.29 -4.85 14.10
N ASP A 192 6.56 -4.76 13.73
CA ASP A 192 7.48 -3.76 14.27
C ASP A 192 7.50 -2.46 13.45
N LEU A 193 7.41 -2.58 12.13
CA LEU A 193 7.35 -1.46 11.19
C LEU A 193 6.24 -1.67 10.18
N VAL A 194 5.42 -0.66 9.99
CA VAL A 194 4.43 -0.59 8.91
C VAL A 194 4.94 0.32 7.82
N MET A 195 4.86 -0.15 6.58
CA MET A 195 5.22 0.60 5.38
C MET A 195 3.98 0.92 4.57
N HIS A 196 3.92 2.12 4.01
CA HIS A 196 2.95 2.48 2.98
C HIS A 196 3.63 3.14 1.79
N SER A 197 3.22 2.77 0.58
CA SER A 197 3.33 3.69 -0.55
C SER A 197 2.27 4.78 -0.37
N ALA A 198 2.69 5.92 0.21
CA ALA A 198 1.80 7.04 0.47
C ALA A 198 1.24 7.70 -0.81
N THR A 199 1.83 7.37 -1.96
CA THR A 199 1.33 7.65 -3.33
C THR A 199 -0.12 7.20 -3.53
N LYS A 200 -0.58 6.19 -2.75
CA LYS A 200 -1.85 5.49 -2.93
C LYS A 200 -2.95 6.13 -2.07
N TYR A 201 -3.65 5.37 -1.27
CA TYR A 201 -4.75 5.85 -0.45
C TYR A 201 -4.43 7.04 0.46
N LEU A 202 -3.20 7.12 0.99
CA LEU A 202 -2.82 8.23 1.87
C LEU A 202 -2.91 9.59 1.15
N ALA A 203 -2.29 9.75 -0.01
CA ALA A 203 -2.43 10.96 -0.84
C ALA A 203 -3.80 11.01 -1.53
N GLY A 204 -4.22 9.90 -2.17
CA GLY A 204 -5.55 9.65 -2.67
C GLY A 204 -5.99 10.43 -3.93
N HIS A 205 -5.12 11.25 -4.54
CA HIS A 205 -5.48 12.14 -5.65
C HIS A 205 -4.56 12.00 -6.89
N CYS A 206 -3.74 10.94 -6.94
CA CYS A 206 -2.84 10.65 -8.07
C CYS A 206 -1.83 11.76 -8.40
N ASP A 207 -1.52 12.64 -7.47
CA ASP A 207 -0.71 13.86 -7.64
C ASP A 207 0.60 13.86 -6.82
N VAL A 208 0.81 12.84 -5.96
CA VAL A 208 1.97 12.72 -5.08
C VAL A 208 2.62 11.35 -5.21
N THR A 209 3.94 11.32 -5.27
CA THR A 209 4.75 10.11 -5.03
C THR A 209 5.41 10.23 -3.68
N ALA A 210 5.10 9.32 -2.75
CA ALA A 210 5.63 9.33 -1.40
C ALA A 210 5.68 7.93 -0.80
N GLY A 211 6.48 7.75 0.25
CA GLY A 211 6.51 6.55 1.09
C GLY A 211 6.51 6.91 2.57
N VAL A 212 6.09 5.97 3.40
CA VAL A 212 6.02 6.13 4.86
C VAL A 212 6.49 4.87 5.54
N ILE A 213 7.20 5.04 6.65
CA ILE A 213 7.44 4.00 7.65
C ILE A 213 6.90 4.51 8.99
N ALA A 214 6.17 3.68 9.71
CA ALA A 214 5.69 3.95 11.07
C ALA A 214 6.01 2.76 11.99
N GLY A 215 6.28 3.03 13.27
CA GLY A 215 6.61 2.00 14.25
C GLY A 215 7.17 2.55 15.54
N SER A 216 8.03 1.78 16.23
CA SER A 216 8.70 2.25 17.43
C SER A 216 9.69 3.38 17.11
N ARG A 217 9.85 4.30 18.04
CA ARG A 217 10.80 5.43 17.92
C ARG A 217 12.23 4.98 17.62
N ALA A 218 12.65 3.84 18.18
CA ALA A 218 13.97 3.31 17.96
C ALA A 218 14.18 2.85 16.51
N LEU A 219 13.25 2.08 15.95
CA LEU A 219 13.35 1.56 14.59
C LEU A 219 13.13 2.67 13.55
N VAL A 220 12.14 3.54 13.74
CA VAL A 220 11.91 4.70 12.86
C VAL A 220 13.10 5.65 12.89
N GLY A 221 13.72 5.85 14.07
CA GLY A 221 14.96 6.63 14.22
C GLY A 221 16.11 6.07 13.38
N ALA A 222 16.29 4.73 13.36
CA ALA A 222 17.31 4.09 12.51
C ALA A 222 17.02 4.32 11.01
N VAL A 223 15.75 4.26 10.58
CA VAL A 223 15.35 4.59 9.20
C VAL A 223 15.64 6.06 8.88
N ARG A 224 15.29 6.97 9.80
CA ARG A 224 15.52 8.42 9.65
C ARG A 224 17.01 8.74 9.53
N ASP A 225 17.88 8.08 10.30
CA ASP A 225 19.33 8.27 10.20
C ASP A 225 19.88 7.78 8.86
N ARG A 226 19.39 6.66 8.34
CA ARG A 226 19.72 6.22 6.97
C ARG A 226 19.21 7.22 5.93
N ALA A 227 17.99 7.73 6.09
CA ALA A 227 17.40 8.73 5.18
C ALA A 227 18.26 10.00 5.08
N LYS A 228 18.84 10.48 6.19
CA LYS A 228 19.76 11.64 6.20
C LYS A 228 21.00 11.43 5.32
N VAL A 229 21.47 10.19 5.25
CA VAL A 229 22.70 9.82 4.48
C VAL A 229 22.37 9.53 3.02
N TRP A 230 21.31 8.75 2.77
CA TRP A 230 20.92 8.31 1.41
C TRP A 230 20.13 9.36 0.64
N GLY A 231 19.46 10.27 1.35
CA GLY A 231 18.82 11.46 0.78
C GLY A 231 17.46 11.30 0.09
N PRO A 232 16.66 10.23 0.30
CA PRO A 232 15.35 10.13 -0.36
C PRO A 232 14.28 10.95 0.39
N VAL A 233 14.51 12.23 0.51
CA VAL A 233 13.64 13.18 1.21
C VAL A 233 12.53 13.64 0.27
N LEU A 234 11.30 13.69 0.78
CA LEU A 234 10.16 14.21 0.05
C LEU A 234 10.22 15.75 -0.02
N ASP A 235 9.84 16.29 -1.16
CA ASP A 235 9.73 17.75 -1.36
C ASP A 235 8.61 18.34 -0.47
N PRO A 236 8.80 19.54 0.12
CA PRO A 236 7.81 20.14 1.03
C PRO A 236 6.43 20.37 0.41
N HIS A 237 6.35 20.68 -0.89
CA HIS A 237 5.06 20.82 -1.57
C HIS A 237 4.35 19.47 -1.67
N ALA A 238 5.09 18.39 -1.99
CA ALA A 238 4.54 17.05 -2.02
C ALA A 238 4.10 16.58 -0.60
N VAL A 239 4.86 16.94 0.45
CA VAL A 239 4.47 16.70 1.86
C VAL A 239 3.17 17.43 2.19
N TRP A 240 3.03 18.69 1.77
CA TRP A 240 1.83 19.49 2.00
C TRP A 240 0.60 18.93 1.23
N LEU A 241 0.79 18.46 -0.01
CA LEU A 241 -0.25 17.76 -0.76
C LEU A 241 -0.65 16.44 -0.09
N LEU A 242 0.32 15.68 0.43
CA LEU A 242 0.06 14.47 1.21
C LEU A 242 -0.76 14.78 2.46
N GLU A 243 -0.39 15.81 3.23
CA GLU A 243 -1.18 16.28 4.38
C GLU A 243 -2.63 16.57 3.98
N ARG A 244 -2.80 17.34 2.91
CA ARG A 244 -4.13 17.69 2.39
C ARG A 244 -4.95 16.46 2.00
N GLY A 245 -4.32 15.48 1.33
CA GLY A 245 -4.95 14.20 0.95
C GLY A 245 -5.37 13.38 2.17
N MET A 246 -4.53 13.32 3.20
CA MET A 246 -4.80 12.57 4.42
C MET A 246 -6.02 13.08 5.19
N LYS A 247 -6.33 14.38 5.14
CA LYS A 247 -7.51 14.96 5.82
C LYS A 247 -8.84 14.33 5.38
N THR A 248 -8.89 13.76 4.20
CA THR A 248 -10.08 13.06 3.67
C THR A 248 -9.93 11.54 3.64
N LEU A 249 -8.86 11.00 4.20
CA LEU A 249 -8.56 9.57 4.11
C LEU A 249 -9.71 8.70 4.62
N ALA A 250 -10.24 8.98 5.81
CA ALA A 250 -11.27 8.15 6.42
C ALA A 250 -12.57 8.11 5.59
N VAL A 251 -13.06 9.26 5.12
CA VAL A 251 -14.27 9.32 4.29
C VAL A 251 -14.06 8.71 2.90
N ARG A 252 -12.84 8.81 2.34
CA ARG A 252 -12.51 8.13 1.09
C ARG A 252 -12.47 6.61 1.29
N MET A 253 -11.85 6.13 2.37
CA MET A 253 -11.79 4.70 2.66
C MET A 253 -13.17 4.11 2.91
N GLU A 254 -14.08 4.81 3.59
CA GLU A 254 -15.47 4.40 3.73
C GLU A 254 -16.15 4.20 2.36
N ARG A 255 -15.97 5.15 1.44
CA ARG A 255 -16.52 5.04 0.07
C ARG A 255 -15.82 3.91 -0.72
N HIS A 256 -14.50 3.77 -0.63
CA HIS A 256 -13.77 2.67 -1.26
C HIS A 256 -14.24 1.30 -0.76
N ASN A 257 -14.42 1.13 0.55
CA ASN A 257 -14.94 -0.11 1.14
C ASN A 257 -16.33 -0.45 0.60
N ARG A 258 -17.23 0.56 0.56
CA ARG A 258 -18.58 0.41 0.04
C ARG A 258 -18.59 0.05 -1.45
N ASN A 259 -17.82 0.76 -2.26
CA ASN A 259 -17.73 0.49 -3.70
C ASN A 259 -17.08 -0.88 -3.96
N GLY A 260 -16.04 -1.25 -3.17
CA GLY A 260 -15.39 -2.56 -3.22
C GLY A 260 -16.40 -3.69 -3.04
N MET A 261 -17.18 -3.63 -1.98
CA MET A 261 -18.19 -4.66 -1.69
C MET A 261 -19.29 -4.69 -2.76
N ALA A 262 -19.81 -3.53 -3.20
CA ALA A 262 -20.89 -3.47 -4.19
C ALA A 262 -20.45 -4.08 -5.54
N VAL A 263 -19.30 -3.66 -6.05
CA VAL A 263 -18.77 -4.15 -7.33
C VAL A 263 -18.36 -5.63 -7.25
N ALA A 264 -17.71 -6.05 -6.16
CA ALA A 264 -17.30 -7.44 -5.97
C ALA A 264 -18.53 -8.38 -5.90
N SER A 265 -19.56 -8.01 -5.14
CA SER A 265 -20.80 -8.79 -5.02
C SER A 265 -21.56 -8.88 -6.34
N TRP A 266 -21.64 -7.79 -7.10
CA TRP A 266 -22.23 -7.79 -8.44
C TRP A 266 -21.43 -8.69 -9.39
N ALA A 267 -20.10 -8.57 -9.38
CA ALA A 267 -19.24 -9.30 -10.29
C ALA A 267 -19.23 -10.82 -10.02
N GLU A 268 -19.36 -11.25 -8.76
CA GLU A 268 -19.33 -12.67 -8.36
C GLU A 268 -20.47 -13.48 -9.01
N GLY A 269 -21.63 -12.88 -9.24
CA GLY A 269 -22.76 -13.54 -9.91
C GLY A 269 -22.83 -13.33 -11.44
N HIS A 270 -21.90 -12.54 -12.01
CA HIS A 270 -22.02 -12.11 -13.42
C HIS A 270 -21.46 -13.16 -14.40
N PRO A 271 -22.20 -13.57 -15.46
CA PRO A 271 -21.76 -14.63 -16.38
C PRO A 271 -20.50 -14.27 -17.20
N GLY A 272 -20.20 -12.99 -17.39
CA GLY A 272 -18.98 -12.48 -18.02
C GLY A 272 -17.74 -12.49 -17.12
N VAL A 273 -17.88 -12.91 -15.84
CA VAL A 273 -16.81 -12.99 -14.86
C VAL A 273 -16.60 -14.42 -14.42
N ALA A 274 -15.39 -14.93 -14.61
CA ALA A 274 -15.05 -16.30 -14.25
C ALA A 274 -14.70 -16.44 -12.75
N ARG A 275 -14.14 -15.39 -12.15
CA ARG A 275 -13.77 -15.36 -10.72
C ARG A 275 -13.60 -13.93 -10.24
N VAL A 276 -13.92 -13.73 -8.96
CA VAL A 276 -13.65 -12.48 -8.23
C VAL A 276 -12.67 -12.75 -7.09
N HIS A 277 -11.72 -11.85 -6.89
CA HIS A 277 -10.81 -11.84 -5.76
C HIS A 277 -11.10 -10.60 -4.92
N TYR A 278 -11.73 -10.79 -3.77
CA TYR A 278 -12.05 -9.70 -2.84
C TYR A 278 -12.20 -10.25 -1.43
N PRO A 279 -11.42 -9.78 -0.44
CA PRO A 279 -11.40 -10.38 0.90
C PRO A 279 -12.75 -10.30 1.64
N GLY A 280 -13.61 -9.37 1.25
CA GLY A 280 -14.96 -9.22 1.81
C GLY A 280 -15.98 -10.26 1.33
N LEU A 281 -15.69 -11.06 0.30
CA LEU A 281 -16.56 -12.13 -0.16
C LEU A 281 -16.26 -13.45 0.57
N ALA A 282 -17.30 -14.18 0.93
CA ALA A 282 -17.16 -15.50 1.59
C ALA A 282 -16.43 -16.54 0.71
N SER A 283 -16.43 -16.34 -0.61
CA SER A 283 -15.68 -17.17 -1.57
C SER A 283 -14.16 -16.92 -1.59
N HIS A 284 -13.70 -15.83 -0.97
CA HIS A 284 -12.27 -15.54 -0.89
C HIS A 284 -11.56 -16.50 0.08
N PRO A 285 -10.41 -17.09 -0.27
CA PRO A 285 -9.75 -18.10 0.56
C PRO A 285 -9.36 -17.58 1.96
N ASP A 286 -9.08 -16.30 2.08
CA ASP A 286 -8.64 -15.68 3.34
C ASP A 286 -9.76 -14.86 4.01
N HIS A 287 -11.06 -15.03 3.62
CA HIS A 287 -12.17 -14.25 4.16
C HIS A 287 -12.22 -14.29 5.69
N ALA A 288 -12.14 -15.46 6.28
CA ALA A 288 -12.17 -15.63 7.75
C ALA A 288 -10.97 -14.97 8.47
N VAL A 289 -9.83 -14.86 7.80
CA VAL A 289 -8.68 -14.09 8.32
C VAL A 289 -8.97 -12.60 8.19
N ALA A 290 -9.45 -12.18 7.02
CA ALA A 290 -9.76 -10.78 6.73
C ALA A 290 -10.78 -10.18 7.72
N GLU A 291 -11.84 -10.92 8.08
CA GLU A 291 -12.81 -10.49 9.08
C GLU A 291 -12.21 -10.26 10.48
N ARG A 292 -11.08 -10.90 10.80
CA ARG A 292 -10.41 -10.74 12.11
C ARG A 292 -9.37 -9.64 12.15
N VAL A 293 -8.77 -9.32 10.99
CA VAL A 293 -7.58 -8.45 10.95
C VAL A 293 -7.80 -7.15 10.17
N LEU A 294 -8.95 -7.00 9.51
CA LEU A 294 -9.28 -5.80 8.73
C LEU A 294 -10.57 -5.15 9.26
N ASP A 295 -10.54 -3.84 9.45
CA ASP A 295 -11.73 -3.01 9.77
C ASP A 295 -12.57 -2.70 8.51
N GLY A 296 -12.04 -2.99 7.32
CA GLY A 296 -12.70 -2.83 6.03
C GLY A 296 -11.88 -3.49 4.92
N PHE A 297 -12.53 -3.91 3.84
CA PHE A 297 -11.89 -4.75 2.82
C PHE A 297 -11.30 -3.96 1.63
N GLY A 298 -11.37 -2.63 1.65
CA GLY A 298 -10.75 -1.75 0.67
C GLY A 298 -11.51 -1.62 -0.65
N GLY A 299 -10.93 -0.83 -1.55
CA GLY A 299 -11.46 -0.59 -2.90
C GLY A 299 -10.74 -1.38 -3.99
N MET A 300 -9.86 -2.33 -3.62
CA MET A 300 -9.18 -3.17 -4.59
C MET A 300 -10.00 -4.43 -4.87
N VAL A 301 -10.30 -4.72 -6.14
CA VAL A 301 -11.00 -5.93 -6.57
C VAL A 301 -10.24 -6.58 -7.73
N GLY A 302 -10.01 -7.87 -7.67
CA GLY A 302 -9.49 -8.68 -8.78
C GLY A 302 -10.66 -9.31 -9.53
N ILE A 303 -10.72 -9.15 -10.86
CA ILE A 303 -11.75 -9.75 -11.70
C ILE A 303 -11.07 -10.59 -12.78
N GLU A 304 -11.43 -11.88 -12.88
CA GLU A 304 -11.08 -12.72 -14.02
C GLU A 304 -12.20 -12.67 -15.05
N VAL A 305 -11.97 -12.03 -16.19
CA VAL A 305 -12.96 -11.95 -17.27
C VAL A 305 -13.11 -13.31 -17.95
N ALA A 306 -14.36 -13.76 -18.13
CA ALA A 306 -14.66 -14.98 -18.88
C ALA A 306 -14.22 -14.84 -20.35
N GLY A 307 -13.61 -15.88 -20.91
CA GLY A 307 -13.01 -15.81 -22.26
C GLY A 307 -11.54 -15.38 -22.28
N GLY A 308 -10.91 -15.23 -21.11
CA GLY A 308 -9.46 -15.05 -20.97
C GLY A 308 -8.94 -13.70 -21.43
N GLY A 309 -7.67 -13.67 -21.85
CA GLY A 309 -6.94 -12.41 -22.09
C GLY A 309 -7.48 -11.57 -23.24
N GLU A 310 -8.05 -12.16 -24.29
CA GLU A 310 -8.66 -11.41 -25.39
C GLU A 310 -9.96 -10.73 -24.98
N ALA A 311 -10.82 -11.47 -24.22
CA ALA A 311 -12.04 -10.90 -23.68
C ALA A 311 -11.73 -9.77 -22.68
N ALA A 312 -10.71 -9.93 -21.83
CA ALA A 312 -10.23 -8.89 -20.93
C ALA A 312 -9.77 -7.64 -21.69
N ALA A 313 -9.03 -7.81 -22.79
CA ALA A 313 -8.59 -6.66 -23.61
C ALA A 313 -9.78 -5.93 -24.26
N ARG A 314 -10.82 -6.67 -24.75
CA ARG A 314 -12.04 -6.08 -25.26
C ARG A 314 -12.83 -5.33 -24.17
N PHE A 315 -12.99 -5.95 -23.00
CA PHE A 315 -13.61 -5.31 -21.83
C PHE A 315 -12.95 -3.99 -21.50
N VAL A 316 -11.63 -3.97 -21.35
CA VAL A 316 -10.88 -2.74 -21.01
C VAL A 316 -11.08 -1.64 -22.08
N ARG A 317 -11.10 -1.98 -23.38
CA ARG A 317 -11.31 -1.00 -24.45
C ARG A 317 -12.72 -0.39 -24.46
N ALA A 318 -13.72 -1.11 -23.96
CA ALA A 318 -15.12 -0.67 -23.96
C ALA A 318 -15.49 0.21 -22.76
N LEU A 319 -14.60 0.33 -21.75
CA LEU A 319 -14.85 1.16 -20.57
C LEU A 319 -14.97 2.64 -20.92
N ARG A 320 -15.85 3.33 -20.20
CA ARG A 320 -16.18 4.75 -20.39
C ARG A 320 -15.91 5.62 -19.17
N VAL A 321 -16.13 5.09 -17.98
CA VAL A 321 -15.88 5.73 -16.68
C VAL A 321 -14.52 5.35 -16.15
N ALA A 322 -14.27 4.05 -15.99
CA ALA A 322 -13.03 3.53 -15.49
C ALA A 322 -11.90 3.62 -16.53
N LYS A 323 -10.66 3.85 -16.07
CA LYS A 323 -9.49 4.13 -16.94
C LYS A 323 -8.42 3.08 -16.79
N LEU A 324 -7.82 2.65 -17.91
CA LEU A 324 -6.63 1.80 -17.89
C LEU A 324 -5.41 2.65 -17.54
N ALA A 325 -4.91 2.49 -16.33
CA ALA A 325 -3.73 3.20 -15.86
C ALA A 325 -3.01 2.42 -14.75
N PRO A 326 -1.69 2.59 -14.58
CA PRO A 326 -0.99 2.12 -13.40
C PRO A 326 -1.44 2.92 -12.17
N SER A 327 -1.05 2.45 -10.97
CA SER A 327 -1.40 3.01 -9.67
C SER A 327 -2.72 2.48 -9.12
N LEU A 328 -3.17 3.05 -7.99
CA LEU A 328 -4.37 2.67 -7.26
C LEU A 328 -4.66 3.66 -6.13
N GLY A 329 -5.84 3.52 -5.51
CA GLY A 329 -6.19 4.25 -4.28
C GLY A 329 -6.47 5.74 -4.48
N GLY A 330 -6.60 6.18 -5.73
CA GLY A 330 -7.09 7.52 -6.08
C GLY A 330 -8.61 7.62 -6.04
N VAL A 331 -9.12 8.82 -6.26
CA VAL A 331 -10.55 9.10 -6.30
C VAL A 331 -11.21 8.59 -7.59
N GLU A 332 -10.43 8.36 -8.65
CA GLU A 332 -10.89 7.77 -9.91
C GLU A 332 -10.74 6.25 -9.90
N THR A 333 -11.69 5.56 -10.55
CA THR A 333 -11.61 4.12 -10.79
C THR A 333 -10.59 3.80 -11.88
N LEU A 334 -9.54 3.04 -11.51
CA LEU A 334 -8.46 2.63 -12.39
C LEU A 334 -8.41 1.11 -12.53
N LEU A 335 -8.03 0.65 -13.72
CA LEU A 335 -7.77 -0.75 -13.99
C LEU A 335 -6.32 -0.97 -14.43
N SER A 336 -5.80 -2.14 -14.13
CA SER A 336 -4.54 -2.61 -14.70
C SER A 336 -4.60 -4.10 -14.98
N GLU A 337 -3.91 -4.50 -16.05
CA GLU A 337 -3.68 -5.91 -16.37
C GLU A 337 -2.30 -6.30 -15.83
N PRO A 338 -2.20 -7.12 -14.77
CA PRO A 338 -0.91 -7.49 -14.17
C PRO A 338 0.07 -8.11 -15.17
N ARG A 339 -0.42 -8.80 -16.20
CA ARG A 339 0.41 -9.37 -17.27
C ARG A 339 1.23 -8.34 -18.05
N TYR A 340 0.78 -7.08 -18.08
CA TYR A 340 1.48 -5.98 -18.77
C TYR A 340 2.08 -4.95 -17.79
N THR A 341 1.84 -5.11 -16.49
CA THR A 341 2.27 -4.16 -15.46
C THR A 341 3.12 -4.83 -14.37
N SER A 342 2.57 -5.09 -13.21
CA SER A 342 3.30 -5.57 -12.03
C SER A 342 3.94 -6.96 -12.19
N HIS A 343 3.47 -7.79 -13.13
CA HIS A 343 3.94 -9.15 -13.39
C HIS A 343 4.39 -9.37 -14.83
N ALA A 344 4.69 -8.29 -15.56
CA ALA A 344 5.15 -8.36 -16.95
C ALA A 344 6.47 -9.12 -17.13
N GLY A 345 7.31 -9.15 -16.10
CA GLY A 345 8.58 -9.90 -16.12
C GLY A 345 8.44 -11.41 -15.87
N MET A 346 7.23 -11.93 -15.60
CA MET A 346 6.98 -13.37 -15.41
C MET A 346 6.50 -14.02 -16.70
N SER A 347 6.91 -15.30 -16.94
CA SER A 347 6.32 -16.07 -18.03
C SER A 347 4.83 -16.34 -17.79
N PRO A 348 4.02 -16.59 -18.86
CA PRO A 348 2.60 -16.91 -18.73
C PRO A 348 2.35 -18.12 -17.80
N GLU A 349 3.17 -19.16 -17.89
CA GLU A 349 3.07 -20.37 -17.08
C GLU A 349 3.30 -20.06 -15.59
N ARG A 350 4.32 -19.25 -15.29
CA ARG A 350 4.62 -18.83 -13.92
C ARG A 350 3.52 -17.93 -13.35
N ARG A 351 2.94 -17.02 -14.15
CA ARG A 351 1.78 -16.22 -13.73
C ARG A 351 0.58 -17.10 -13.42
N ALA A 352 0.26 -18.06 -14.29
CA ALA A 352 -0.86 -18.99 -14.10
C ALA A 352 -0.66 -19.86 -12.85
N ALA A 353 0.56 -20.36 -12.60
CA ALA A 353 0.91 -21.10 -11.39
C ALA A 353 0.71 -20.25 -10.11
N ASN A 354 0.93 -18.95 -10.20
CA ASN A 354 0.68 -17.99 -9.11
C ASN A 354 -0.79 -17.51 -9.06
N GLY A 355 -1.72 -18.13 -9.81
CA GLY A 355 -3.14 -17.76 -9.82
C GLY A 355 -3.49 -16.52 -10.65
N ILE A 356 -2.53 -15.94 -11.38
CA ILE A 356 -2.72 -14.74 -12.19
C ILE A 356 -2.90 -15.15 -13.65
N ARG A 357 -4.15 -15.43 -14.04
CA ARG A 357 -4.50 -15.81 -15.41
C ARG A 357 -4.50 -14.63 -16.36
N ASP A 358 -4.45 -14.86 -17.67
CA ASP A 358 -4.38 -13.79 -18.67
C ASP A 358 -5.65 -12.92 -18.74
N GLY A 359 -6.80 -13.45 -18.30
CA GLY A 359 -8.05 -12.69 -18.13
C GLY A 359 -8.14 -11.86 -16.85
N PHE A 360 -7.12 -11.88 -16.00
CA PHE A 360 -7.14 -11.18 -14.72
C PHE A 360 -6.96 -9.67 -14.90
N ILE A 361 -7.88 -8.91 -14.32
CA ILE A 361 -7.85 -7.45 -14.24
C ILE A 361 -7.87 -7.05 -12.77
N ARG A 362 -6.91 -6.21 -12.36
CA ARG A 362 -6.92 -5.57 -11.06
C ARG A 362 -7.66 -4.24 -11.17
N VAL A 363 -8.74 -4.09 -10.44
CA VAL A 363 -9.53 -2.88 -10.34
C VAL A 363 -9.20 -2.15 -9.05
N SER A 364 -8.88 -0.87 -9.13
CA SER A 364 -8.82 0.07 -8.03
C SER A 364 -10.03 0.97 -8.12
N LEU A 365 -11.07 0.66 -7.36
CA LEU A 365 -12.29 1.45 -7.34
C LEU A 365 -12.03 2.82 -6.73
N GLY A 366 -12.54 3.85 -7.37
CA GLY A 366 -12.54 5.21 -6.88
C GLY A 366 -13.73 5.50 -5.96
N ILE A 367 -14.10 6.77 -5.89
CA ILE A 367 -15.21 7.25 -5.05
C ILE A 367 -16.44 7.67 -5.86
N GLU A 368 -16.50 7.32 -7.14
CA GLU A 368 -17.65 7.50 -8.00
C GLU A 368 -18.87 6.73 -7.44
N ASP A 369 -20.04 6.95 -7.97
CA ASP A 369 -21.22 6.17 -7.59
C ASP A 369 -21.07 4.71 -8.06
N ALA A 370 -21.31 3.76 -7.15
CA ALA A 370 -21.11 2.34 -7.42
C ALA A 370 -21.96 1.84 -8.59
N ASP A 371 -23.17 2.35 -8.73
CA ASP A 371 -24.11 1.99 -9.80
C ASP A 371 -23.59 2.41 -11.17
N ASP A 372 -22.91 3.57 -11.28
CA ASP A 372 -22.29 4.04 -12.52
C ASP A 372 -21.09 3.19 -12.91
N ILE A 373 -20.26 2.78 -11.94
CA ILE A 373 -19.15 1.87 -12.18
C ILE A 373 -19.67 0.50 -12.64
N ILE A 374 -20.71 -0.03 -11.97
CA ILE A 374 -21.35 -1.31 -12.34
C ILE A 374 -21.96 -1.22 -13.73
N ALA A 375 -22.65 -0.13 -14.06
CA ALA A 375 -23.22 0.07 -15.40
C ALA A 375 -22.14 0.13 -16.48
N ASP A 376 -20.99 0.76 -16.19
CA ASP A 376 -19.85 0.81 -17.10
C ASP A 376 -19.25 -0.60 -17.32
N PHE A 377 -19.09 -1.37 -16.26
CA PHE A 377 -18.57 -2.74 -16.34
C PHE A 377 -19.56 -3.67 -17.06
N GLU A 378 -20.85 -3.56 -16.79
CA GLU A 378 -21.91 -4.33 -17.43
C GLU A 378 -21.91 -4.15 -18.96
N GLN A 379 -21.89 -2.90 -19.45
CA GLN A 379 -21.85 -2.63 -20.87
C GLN A 379 -20.56 -3.11 -21.53
N ALA A 380 -19.42 -3.00 -20.82
CA ALA A 380 -18.11 -3.42 -21.31
C ALA A 380 -18.00 -4.96 -21.38
N LEU A 381 -18.55 -5.70 -20.40
CA LEU A 381 -18.60 -7.17 -20.42
C LEU A 381 -19.52 -7.69 -21.53
N ARG A 382 -20.68 -7.05 -21.75
CA ARG A 382 -21.56 -7.39 -22.90
C ARG A 382 -20.84 -7.20 -24.23
N PHE A 383 -20.13 -6.08 -24.41
CA PHE A 383 -19.30 -5.87 -25.60
C PHE A 383 -18.23 -6.93 -25.75
N ALA A 384 -17.53 -7.27 -24.68
CA ALA A 384 -16.48 -8.29 -24.68
C ALA A 384 -17.00 -9.69 -25.06
N ALA A 385 -18.26 -10.01 -24.73
CA ALA A 385 -18.90 -11.26 -25.04
C ALA A 385 -19.48 -11.32 -26.47
N SER A 386 -19.93 -10.18 -27.04
CA SER A 386 -20.63 -10.12 -28.33
C SER A 386 -19.73 -10.22 -29.56
N THR A 387 -18.43 -9.96 -29.41
CA THR A 387 -17.47 -9.99 -30.51
C THR A 387 -16.73 -11.34 -30.54
N GLY A 388 -17.31 -12.32 -31.25
CA GLY A 388 -16.54 -13.42 -31.84
C GLY A 388 -15.51 -12.87 -32.87
N PRO A 389 -14.64 -13.71 -33.46
CA PRO A 389 -13.50 -13.27 -34.28
C PRO A 389 -13.84 -12.47 -35.55
N GLU A 390 -15.10 -12.19 -35.85
CA GLU A 390 -15.54 -11.51 -37.08
C GLU A 390 -15.68 -9.97 -36.99
N ALA A 391 -15.56 -9.34 -35.82
CA ALA A 391 -15.77 -7.88 -35.69
C ALA A 391 -14.50 -7.03 -35.80
N ALA A 392 -13.35 -7.62 -36.08
CA ALA A 392 -12.06 -6.90 -36.22
C ALA A 392 -11.82 -6.31 -37.63
N ALA A 393 -12.84 -6.32 -38.52
CA ALA A 393 -12.68 -5.89 -39.92
C ALA A 393 -13.53 -4.64 -40.31
N ALA A 394 -14.06 -3.93 -39.33
CA ALA A 394 -14.86 -2.73 -39.58
C ALA A 394 -14.45 -1.58 -38.64
N ASP A 395 -13.26 -0.98 -38.90
CA ASP A 395 -12.92 0.43 -38.69
C ASP A 395 -11.61 0.78 -39.46
#